data_f47522d903f5ab19f05084d4f86e9780
#
_entry.id   f47522d903f5ab19f05084d4f86e9780
#
_cell.length_a   1.000
_cell.length_b   1.000
_cell.length_c   1.000
_cell.angle_alpha   90.00
_cell.angle_beta   90.00
_cell.angle_gamma   90.00
#
_symmetry.space_group_name_H-M   'P 1'
#
loop_
_entity.id
_entity.type
_entity.pdbx_description
1 polymer ?
#
loop_
_entity_poly.entity_id
_entity_poly.type
_entity_poly.pdbx_seq_one_letter_code
_entity_poly.pdbx_strand_id
1 'polypeptide(L)'
;MKTAAIYLAAGTSRRMGTDKRSLFLNGVSLGSIALKNALLSELDHIFVITRKGDSLHWLSDFFFLDPISNKWSQAECEQADKGQGHSIQCGLQKAEEYEADAVIILLADQPFVTADIINTLIDSYQKERRYSFIAAENQHLPMPPILFSNQCFPVLHQLKGDQGARHVIRESMIKTGKMISFQDPLLFYDVDTAEDYTLLLNKFGE
;
A
#
# COMPACT_ATOMS: atom_id res chain seq x y z
N MET A 1 -10.80 -14.54 9.69
CA MET A 1 -9.54 -14.23 8.99
C MET A 1 -9.25 -12.77 9.23
N LYS A 2 -8.08 -12.47 9.78
CA LYS A 2 -7.63 -11.09 9.98
C LYS A 2 -6.78 -10.67 8.78
N THR A 3 -7.23 -9.68 8.04
CA THR A 3 -6.50 -9.12 6.90
C THR A 3 -6.07 -7.68 7.21
N ALA A 4 -4.78 -7.45 7.31
CA ALA A 4 -4.25 -6.11 7.55
C ALA A 4 -3.69 -5.49 6.27
N ALA A 5 -3.57 -4.16 6.23
CA ALA A 5 -2.78 -3.49 5.22
C ALA A 5 -1.45 -3.01 5.78
N ILE A 6 -0.41 -3.11 4.96
CA ILE A 6 0.85 -2.39 5.12
C ILE A 6 0.82 -1.24 4.12
N TYR A 7 0.47 -0.04 4.62
CA TYR A 7 0.35 1.17 3.83
C TYR A 7 1.70 1.90 3.82
N LEU A 8 2.41 1.84 2.71
CA LEU A 8 3.77 2.37 2.58
C LEU A 8 3.75 3.88 2.34
N ALA A 9 4.03 4.64 3.37
CA ALA A 9 4.08 6.10 3.37
C ALA A 9 5.47 6.67 3.77
N ALA A 10 6.52 5.84 3.76
CA ALA A 10 7.87 6.21 4.18
C ALA A 10 8.77 6.69 3.03
N GLY A 11 8.23 6.85 1.82
CA GLY A 11 8.97 7.28 0.63
C GLY A 11 9.61 8.66 0.79
N THR A 12 10.80 8.87 0.21
CA THR A 12 11.58 10.11 0.34
C THR A 12 11.22 11.18 -0.69
N SER A 13 10.36 10.86 -1.67
CA SER A 13 9.94 11.76 -2.76
C SER A 13 11.11 12.50 -3.46
N ARG A 14 12.29 11.85 -3.58
CA ARG A 14 13.54 12.50 -4.05
C ARG A 14 13.41 13.14 -5.42
N ARG A 15 12.67 12.49 -6.35
CA ARG A 15 12.45 12.99 -7.72
C ARG A 15 11.50 14.17 -7.78
N MET A 16 10.55 14.24 -6.83
CA MET A 16 9.57 15.30 -6.74
C MET A 16 10.13 16.57 -6.06
N GLY A 17 11.12 16.45 -5.18
CA GLY A 17 11.66 17.57 -4.40
C GLY A 17 10.74 18.07 -3.28
N THR A 18 9.53 17.53 -3.18
CA THR A 18 8.54 17.80 -2.12
C THR A 18 7.86 16.51 -1.69
N ASP A 19 7.24 16.52 -0.52
CA ASP A 19 6.50 15.35 -0.01
C ASP A 19 5.25 15.11 -0.85
N LYS A 20 5.30 14.09 -1.72
CA LYS A 20 4.19 13.75 -2.62
C LYS A 20 2.90 13.37 -1.89
N ARG A 21 2.99 12.88 -0.65
CA ARG A 21 1.81 12.56 0.17
C ARG A 21 0.99 13.79 0.51
N SER A 22 1.65 14.96 0.61
CA SER A 22 1.03 16.27 0.92
C SER A 22 0.52 17.02 -0.31
N LEU A 23 0.73 16.52 -1.53
CA LEU A 23 0.19 17.14 -2.74
C LEU A 23 -1.33 16.96 -2.79
N PHE A 24 -2.03 17.99 -3.22
CA PHE A 24 -3.50 18.03 -3.19
C PHE A 24 -4.11 17.67 -4.55
N LEU A 25 -5.16 16.87 -4.51
CA LEU A 25 -6.08 16.64 -5.60
C LEU A 25 -7.49 16.98 -5.09
N ASN A 26 -8.15 17.97 -5.69
CA ASN A 26 -9.48 18.44 -5.30
C ASN A 26 -9.59 18.72 -3.79
N GLY A 27 -8.60 19.42 -3.24
CA GLY A 27 -8.58 19.82 -1.83
C GLY A 27 -8.21 18.72 -0.82
N VAL A 28 -7.88 17.49 -1.29
CA VAL A 28 -7.49 16.38 -0.43
C VAL A 28 -6.07 15.92 -0.79
N SER A 29 -5.22 15.68 0.20
CA SER A 29 -3.86 15.21 -0.02
C SER A 29 -3.83 13.79 -0.62
N LEU A 30 -2.89 13.50 -1.51
CA LEU A 30 -2.80 12.20 -2.20
C LEU A 30 -2.71 11.04 -1.20
N GLY A 31 -1.89 11.18 -0.15
CA GLY A 31 -1.80 10.17 0.90
C GLY A 31 -3.11 9.98 1.67
N SER A 32 -3.90 11.05 1.87
CA SER A 32 -5.22 10.93 2.48
C SER A 32 -6.23 10.22 1.58
N ILE A 33 -6.19 10.45 0.25
CA ILE A 33 -7.09 9.77 -0.70
C ILE A 33 -6.85 8.27 -0.66
N ALA A 34 -5.61 7.84 -0.81
CA ALA A 34 -5.27 6.41 -0.82
C ALA A 34 -5.60 5.73 0.53
N LEU A 35 -5.29 6.38 1.66
CA LEU A 35 -5.62 5.84 2.98
C LEU A 35 -7.13 5.77 3.23
N LYS A 36 -7.90 6.78 2.80
CA LYS A 36 -9.37 6.78 2.89
C LYS A 36 -9.97 5.59 2.13
N ASN A 37 -9.49 5.32 0.93
CA ASN A 37 -9.94 4.16 0.14
C ASN A 37 -9.66 2.84 0.88
N ALA A 38 -8.50 2.71 1.49
CA ALA A 38 -8.15 1.55 2.30
C ALA A 38 -9.07 1.39 3.53
N LEU A 39 -9.41 2.50 4.22
CA LEU A 39 -10.32 2.49 5.38
C LEU A 39 -11.76 2.13 5.03
N LEU A 40 -12.20 2.39 3.80
CA LEU A 40 -13.51 2.03 3.29
C LEU A 40 -13.62 0.57 2.85
N SER A 41 -12.50 -0.14 2.78
CA SER A 41 -12.45 -1.56 2.41
C SER A 41 -12.74 -2.49 3.60
N GLU A 42 -12.75 -3.80 3.31
CA GLU A 42 -12.96 -4.87 4.30
C GLU A 42 -11.69 -5.24 5.08
N LEU A 43 -10.70 -4.35 5.11
CA LEU A 43 -9.50 -4.53 5.93
C LEU A 43 -9.84 -4.43 7.42
N ASP A 44 -9.29 -5.33 8.23
CA ASP A 44 -9.47 -5.31 9.68
C ASP A 44 -8.63 -4.22 10.35
N HIS A 45 -7.41 -3.96 9.83
CA HIS A 45 -6.52 -2.92 10.34
C HIS A 45 -5.54 -2.43 9.28
N ILE A 46 -5.08 -1.17 9.38
CA ILE A 46 -4.10 -0.58 8.47
C ILE A 46 -2.89 -0.07 9.26
N PHE A 47 -1.72 -0.61 8.98
CA PHE A 47 -0.45 -0.10 9.49
C PHE A 47 0.12 0.91 8.52
N VAL A 48 0.11 2.18 8.89
CA VAL A 48 0.69 3.29 8.11
C VAL A 48 2.17 3.37 8.43
N ILE A 49 3.01 2.90 7.52
CA ILE A 49 4.45 2.85 7.70
C ILE A 49 5.07 4.17 7.28
N THR A 50 5.66 4.86 8.23
CA THR A 50 6.27 6.18 8.02
C THR A 50 7.76 6.15 8.38
N ARG A 51 8.46 7.22 8.03
CA ARG A 51 9.80 7.48 8.57
C ARG A 51 9.69 7.88 10.04
N LYS A 52 10.77 7.69 10.78
CA LYS A 52 10.88 8.17 12.16
C LYS A 52 10.64 9.68 12.25
N GLY A 53 9.81 10.09 13.20
CA GLY A 53 9.47 11.48 13.44
C GLY A 53 8.50 12.09 12.42
N ASP A 54 7.81 11.29 11.62
CA ASP A 54 6.77 11.77 10.71
C ASP A 54 5.54 12.22 11.51
N SER A 55 5.20 13.50 11.39
CA SER A 55 4.09 14.12 12.14
C SER A 55 2.71 13.86 11.53
N LEU A 56 2.64 13.13 10.41
CA LEU A 56 1.39 12.84 9.69
C LEU A 56 0.63 14.11 9.20
N HIS A 57 1.33 15.24 9.06
CA HIS A 57 0.72 16.51 8.63
C HIS A 57 0.03 16.45 7.25
N TRP A 58 0.30 15.40 6.49
CA TRP A 58 -0.35 15.11 5.21
C TRP A 58 -1.71 14.42 5.36
N LEU A 59 -2.08 13.98 6.55
CA LEU A 59 -3.42 13.47 6.86
C LEU A 59 -4.35 14.60 7.32
N SER A 60 -5.61 14.55 6.89
CA SER A 60 -6.64 15.44 7.42
C SER A 60 -7.09 15.01 8.82
N ASP A 61 -7.65 15.95 9.60
CA ASP A 61 -8.14 15.70 10.96
C ASP A 61 -9.16 14.56 11.04
N PHE A 62 -9.88 14.30 9.94
CA PHE A 62 -10.84 13.20 9.82
C PHE A 62 -10.27 11.84 10.22
N PHE A 63 -8.99 11.57 9.94
CA PHE A 63 -8.36 10.27 10.25
C PHE A 63 -8.15 10.03 11.75
N PHE A 64 -8.16 11.10 12.54
CA PHE A 64 -7.93 11.05 13.99
C PHE A 64 -9.23 11.01 14.80
N LEU A 65 -10.39 11.03 14.15
CA LEU A 65 -11.71 10.96 14.78
C LEU A 65 -12.19 9.52 14.95
N ASP A 66 -12.84 9.22 16.08
CA ASP A 66 -13.55 7.97 16.30
C ASP A 66 -14.76 7.83 15.36
N PRO A 67 -15.06 6.63 14.85
CA PRO A 67 -14.35 5.34 15.04
C PRO A 67 -13.20 5.09 14.05
N ILE A 68 -12.83 6.05 13.21
CA ILE A 68 -11.86 5.90 12.12
C ILE A 68 -10.47 5.66 12.67
N SER A 69 -10.11 6.41 13.72
CA SER A 69 -8.82 6.30 14.39
C SER A 69 -8.52 4.88 14.92
N ASN A 70 -9.55 4.08 15.18
CA ASN A 70 -9.39 2.70 15.67
C ASN A 70 -9.06 1.69 14.56
N LYS A 71 -9.22 2.07 13.28
CA LYS A 71 -8.99 1.17 12.14
C LYS A 71 -7.57 1.23 11.59
N TRP A 72 -6.74 2.13 12.09
CA TRP A 72 -5.37 2.26 11.62
C TRP A 72 -4.42 2.68 12.75
N SER A 73 -3.12 2.48 12.52
CA SER A 73 -2.08 2.95 13.42
C SER A 73 -0.82 3.31 12.64
N GLN A 74 -0.09 4.31 13.14
CA GLN A 74 1.23 4.64 12.61
C GLN A 74 2.26 3.65 13.14
N ALA A 75 3.16 3.21 12.26
CA ALA A 75 4.35 2.47 12.62
C ALA A 75 5.59 3.16 12.01
N GLU A 76 6.41 3.72 12.86
CA GLU A 76 7.65 4.37 12.44
C GLU A 76 8.70 3.33 12.08
N CYS A 77 9.32 3.48 10.90
CA CYS A 77 10.40 2.63 10.43
C CYS A 77 11.72 3.41 10.47
N GLU A 78 12.59 3.09 11.41
CA GLU A 78 13.90 3.75 11.56
C GLU A 78 14.83 3.56 10.34
N GLN A 79 14.64 2.47 9.61
CA GLN A 79 15.46 2.11 8.47
C GLN A 79 14.76 2.38 7.11
N ALA A 80 13.72 3.20 7.10
CA ALA A 80 12.98 3.51 5.87
C ALA A 80 13.84 4.17 4.77
N ASP A 81 14.89 4.88 5.15
CA ASP A 81 15.87 5.49 4.26
C ASP A 81 16.73 4.47 3.49
N LYS A 82 16.81 3.24 4.00
CA LYS A 82 17.53 2.13 3.35
C LYS A 82 16.73 1.45 2.23
N GLY A 83 15.50 1.90 1.97
CA GLY A 83 14.67 1.45 0.86
C GLY A 83 13.38 0.76 1.26
N GLN A 84 12.52 0.49 0.25
CA GLN A 84 11.16 -0.01 0.43
C GLN A 84 11.08 -1.36 1.16
N GLY A 85 12.06 -2.24 0.95
CA GLY A 85 12.13 -3.55 1.63
C GLY A 85 12.10 -3.41 3.15
N HIS A 86 12.82 -2.44 3.71
CA HIS A 86 12.83 -2.19 5.16
C HIS A 86 11.48 -1.68 5.68
N SER A 87 10.80 -0.83 4.91
CA SER A 87 9.45 -0.38 5.25
C SER A 87 8.45 -1.53 5.26
N ILE A 88 8.56 -2.46 4.30
CA ILE A 88 7.73 -3.69 4.28
C ILE A 88 8.01 -4.53 5.52
N GLN A 89 9.28 -4.74 5.89
CA GLN A 89 9.64 -5.52 7.09
C GLN A 89 9.08 -4.90 8.37
N CYS A 90 9.15 -3.56 8.52
CA CYS A 90 8.53 -2.86 9.66
C CYS A 90 7.02 -3.13 9.72
N GLY A 91 6.33 -3.07 8.58
CA GLY A 91 4.90 -3.36 8.49
C GLY A 91 4.56 -4.82 8.78
N LEU A 92 5.39 -5.76 8.31
CA LEU A 92 5.21 -7.19 8.59
C LEU A 92 5.33 -7.49 10.08
N GLN A 93 6.30 -6.90 10.78
CA GLN A 93 6.41 -7.06 12.23
C GLN A 93 5.12 -6.63 12.94
N LYS A 94 4.49 -5.51 12.53
CA LYS A 94 3.23 -5.07 13.10
C LYS A 94 2.06 -5.99 12.74
N ALA A 95 2.04 -6.52 11.53
CA ALA A 95 1.03 -7.48 11.10
C ALA A 95 1.15 -8.81 11.86
N GLU A 96 2.37 -9.27 12.16
CA GLU A 96 2.64 -10.46 12.99
C GLU A 96 2.20 -10.23 14.44
N GLU A 97 2.52 -9.07 15.04
CA GLU A 97 2.04 -8.68 16.38
C GLU A 97 0.50 -8.61 16.44
N TYR A 98 -0.15 -8.26 15.35
CA TYR A 98 -1.62 -8.23 15.20
C TYR A 98 -2.21 -9.62 14.94
N GLU A 99 -1.37 -10.63 14.67
CA GLU A 99 -1.77 -11.99 14.26
C GLU A 99 -2.57 -11.99 12.95
N ALA A 100 -2.11 -11.22 11.95
CA ALA A 100 -2.73 -11.18 10.65
C ALA A 100 -2.58 -12.50 9.88
N ASP A 101 -3.66 -13.01 9.30
CA ASP A 101 -3.65 -14.19 8.42
C ASP A 101 -3.13 -13.83 7.02
N ALA A 102 -3.29 -12.57 6.63
CA ALA A 102 -2.82 -12.03 5.35
C ALA A 102 -2.55 -10.52 5.47
N VAL A 103 -1.68 -10.01 4.61
CA VAL A 103 -1.42 -8.58 4.46
C VAL A 103 -1.62 -8.11 3.03
N ILE A 104 -2.14 -6.89 2.85
CA ILE A 104 -2.14 -6.21 1.55
C ILE A 104 -1.11 -5.08 1.59
N ILE A 105 -0.20 -5.07 0.61
CA ILE A 105 0.74 -3.96 0.42
C ILE A 105 0.07 -2.89 -0.42
N LEU A 106 -0.05 -1.69 0.15
CA LEU A 106 -0.62 -0.49 -0.47
C LEU A 106 0.43 0.62 -0.52
N LEU A 107 0.31 1.50 -1.51
CA LEU A 107 1.24 2.62 -1.71
C LEU A 107 0.50 3.95 -1.52
N ALA A 108 1.13 4.89 -0.81
CA ALA A 108 0.56 6.21 -0.53
C ALA A 108 0.49 7.14 -1.75
N ASP A 109 1.15 6.78 -2.85
CA ASP A 109 1.20 7.49 -4.13
C ASP A 109 0.29 6.91 -5.22
N GLN A 110 -0.57 5.94 -4.86
CA GLN A 110 -1.57 5.34 -5.74
C GLN A 110 -3.00 5.76 -5.33
N PRO A 111 -3.42 7.00 -5.61
CA PRO A 111 -4.70 7.53 -5.14
C PRO A 111 -5.93 6.86 -5.76
N PHE A 112 -5.76 6.13 -6.87
CA PHE A 112 -6.86 5.49 -7.60
C PHE A 112 -7.12 4.04 -7.22
N VAL A 113 -6.34 3.48 -6.29
CA VAL A 113 -6.65 2.16 -5.71
C VAL A 113 -7.88 2.31 -4.80
N THR A 114 -9.02 1.80 -5.25
CA THR A 114 -10.31 1.93 -4.56
C THR A 114 -10.54 0.81 -3.55
N ALA A 115 -11.52 0.99 -2.65
CA ALA A 115 -11.96 -0.06 -1.73
C ALA A 115 -12.40 -1.33 -2.46
N ASP A 116 -13.09 -1.21 -3.60
CA ASP A 116 -13.59 -2.37 -4.38
C ASP A 116 -12.43 -3.23 -4.91
N ILE A 117 -11.32 -2.60 -5.29
CA ILE A 117 -10.13 -3.33 -5.74
C ILE A 117 -9.52 -4.11 -4.58
N ILE A 118 -9.36 -3.45 -3.43
CA ILE A 118 -8.85 -4.08 -2.21
C ILE A 118 -9.75 -5.27 -1.83
N ASN A 119 -11.07 -5.06 -1.81
CA ASN A 119 -12.04 -6.10 -1.50
C ASN A 119 -12.00 -7.26 -2.51
N THR A 120 -11.80 -6.96 -3.79
CA THR A 120 -11.65 -8.00 -4.82
C THR A 120 -10.47 -8.94 -4.54
N LEU A 121 -9.33 -8.41 -4.06
CA LEU A 121 -8.19 -9.22 -3.66
C LEU A 121 -8.51 -10.06 -2.40
N ILE A 122 -9.14 -9.44 -1.40
CA ILE A 122 -9.56 -10.11 -0.16
C ILE A 122 -10.50 -11.27 -0.48
N ASP A 123 -11.56 -11.01 -1.23
CA ASP A 123 -12.55 -11.99 -1.65
C ASP A 123 -11.94 -13.15 -2.44
N SER A 124 -11.03 -12.84 -3.37
CA SER A 124 -10.35 -13.86 -4.15
C SER A 124 -9.51 -14.78 -3.27
N TYR A 125 -8.82 -14.22 -2.28
CA TYR A 125 -8.03 -14.99 -1.32
C TYR A 125 -8.93 -15.80 -0.37
N GLN A 126 -10.05 -15.25 0.09
CA GLN A 126 -11.00 -15.96 0.95
C GLN A 126 -11.62 -17.19 0.25
N LYS A 127 -11.91 -17.07 -1.05
CA LYS A 127 -12.46 -18.15 -1.88
C LYS A 127 -11.44 -19.25 -2.17
N GLU A 128 -10.16 -18.88 -2.34
CA GLU A 128 -9.12 -19.83 -2.72
C GLU A 128 -7.83 -19.63 -1.89
N ARG A 129 -7.86 -20.02 -0.63
CA ARG A 129 -6.74 -19.89 0.34
C ARG A 129 -5.49 -20.70 0.01
N ARG A 130 -5.53 -21.50 -1.06
CA ARG A 130 -4.34 -22.21 -1.59
C ARG A 130 -3.31 -21.26 -2.19
N TYR A 131 -3.72 -20.04 -2.58
CA TYR A 131 -2.80 -19.06 -3.13
C TYR A 131 -1.98 -18.38 -2.03
N SER A 132 -0.70 -18.29 -2.26
CA SER A 132 0.23 -17.58 -1.39
C SER A 132 0.14 -16.08 -1.58
N PHE A 133 -0.25 -15.63 -2.80
CA PHE A 133 -0.52 -14.23 -3.08
C PHE A 133 -1.68 -14.04 -4.06
N ILE A 134 -2.32 -12.88 -3.97
CA ILE A 134 -3.25 -12.35 -4.98
C ILE A 134 -2.73 -10.96 -5.36
N ALA A 135 -2.43 -10.70 -6.62
CA ALA A 135 -1.89 -9.43 -7.10
C ALA A 135 -2.81 -8.79 -8.12
N ALA A 136 -2.91 -7.47 -8.08
CA ALA A 136 -3.40 -6.74 -9.23
C ALA A 136 -2.41 -6.90 -10.40
N GLU A 137 -2.92 -6.88 -11.63
CA GLU A 137 -2.13 -7.11 -12.83
C GLU A 137 -2.25 -5.93 -13.78
N ASN A 138 -1.11 -5.48 -14.29
CA ASN A 138 -1.03 -4.58 -15.41
C ASN A 138 -0.06 -5.14 -16.46
N GLN A 139 -0.52 -5.32 -17.70
CA GLN A 139 0.26 -5.86 -18.82
C GLN A 139 1.01 -7.16 -18.45
N HIS A 140 0.30 -8.10 -17.79
CA HIS A 140 0.84 -9.39 -17.33
C HIS A 140 1.93 -9.28 -16.24
N LEU A 141 2.09 -8.13 -15.61
CA LEU A 141 3.02 -7.91 -14.50
C LEU A 141 2.27 -7.70 -13.19
N PRO A 142 2.73 -8.33 -12.08
CA PRO A 142 2.14 -8.07 -10.77
C PRO A 142 2.44 -6.64 -10.33
N MET A 143 1.41 -5.95 -9.89
CA MET A 143 1.46 -4.57 -9.41
C MET A 143 0.77 -4.44 -8.04
N PRO A 144 1.18 -3.52 -7.17
CA PRO A 144 0.35 -3.17 -6.01
C PRO A 144 -1.03 -2.66 -6.48
N PRO A 145 -2.09 -3.00 -5.72
CA PRO A 145 -2.11 -3.71 -4.46
C PRO A 145 -1.82 -5.21 -4.59
N ILE A 146 -1.06 -5.76 -3.63
CA ILE A 146 -0.75 -7.19 -3.59
C ILE A 146 -1.09 -7.73 -2.20
N LEU A 147 -1.95 -8.74 -2.15
CA LEU A 147 -2.22 -9.51 -0.94
C LEU A 147 -1.23 -10.69 -0.85
N PHE A 148 -0.66 -10.89 0.33
CA PHE A 148 0.15 -12.05 0.67
C PHE A 148 -0.43 -12.77 1.89
N SER A 149 -0.48 -14.10 1.84
CA SER A 149 -0.77 -14.91 3.02
C SER A 149 0.38 -14.84 4.02
N ASN A 150 0.11 -15.12 5.30
CA ASN A 150 1.15 -15.15 6.33
C ASN A 150 2.26 -16.19 6.05
N GLN A 151 2.00 -17.21 5.24
CA GLN A 151 3.02 -18.15 4.78
C GLN A 151 4.15 -17.48 3.97
N CYS A 152 3.89 -16.28 3.42
CA CYS A 152 4.87 -15.51 2.66
C CYS A 152 5.71 -14.58 3.52
N PHE A 153 5.37 -14.35 4.79
CA PHE A 153 6.07 -13.40 5.66
C PHE A 153 7.57 -13.71 5.77
N PRO A 154 8.02 -14.98 5.95
CA PRO A 154 9.44 -15.30 5.97
C PRO A 154 10.20 -14.90 4.71
N VAL A 155 9.54 -14.95 3.54
CA VAL A 155 10.15 -14.53 2.26
C VAL A 155 10.17 -13.01 2.15
N LEU A 156 9.08 -12.34 2.53
CA LEU A 156 8.99 -10.88 2.52
C LEU A 156 9.99 -10.23 3.48
N HIS A 157 10.31 -10.87 4.61
CA HIS A 157 11.37 -10.44 5.52
C HIS A 157 12.78 -10.48 4.91
N GLN A 158 12.98 -11.17 3.78
CA GLN A 158 14.27 -11.21 3.09
C GLN A 158 14.48 -10.05 2.11
N LEU A 159 13.45 -9.22 1.86
CA LEU A 159 13.56 -8.04 1.02
C LEU A 159 14.64 -7.08 1.52
N LYS A 160 15.41 -6.49 0.59
CA LYS A 160 16.54 -5.59 0.91
C LYS A 160 16.47 -4.33 0.05
N GLY A 161 16.96 -3.23 0.59
CA GLY A 161 17.07 -1.97 -0.16
C GLY A 161 15.72 -1.60 -0.80
N ASP A 162 15.75 -1.23 -2.07
CA ASP A 162 14.57 -0.79 -2.82
C ASP A 162 13.73 -1.95 -3.41
N GLN A 163 13.98 -3.19 -2.99
CA GLN A 163 13.14 -4.32 -3.38
C GLN A 163 11.73 -4.15 -2.81
N GLY A 164 10.76 -3.94 -3.69
CA GLY A 164 9.35 -3.89 -3.33
C GLY A 164 8.69 -5.27 -3.30
N ALA A 165 7.44 -5.33 -2.87
CA ALA A 165 6.67 -6.58 -2.72
C ALA A 165 6.60 -7.42 -4.01
N ARG A 166 6.51 -6.78 -5.19
CA ARG A 166 6.50 -7.50 -6.48
C ARG A 166 7.79 -8.26 -6.79
N HIS A 167 8.89 -7.90 -6.13
CA HIS A 167 10.19 -8.56 -6.35
C HIS A 167 10.11 -10.05 -6.03
N VAL A 168 9.49 -10.44 -4.92
CA VAL A 168 9.40 -11.86 -4.52
C VAL A 168 8.56 -12.70 -5.49
N ILE A 169 7.64 -12.08 -6.20
CA ILE A 169 6.84 -12.75 -7.25
C ILE A 169 7.67 -12.87 -8.53
N ARG A 170 8.30 -11.80 -8.97
CA ARG A 170 9.09 -11.76 -10.21
C ARG A 170 10.29 -12.70 -10.17
N GLU A 171 10.97 -12.79 -9.04
CA GLU A 171 12.09 -13.71 -8.83
C GLU A 171 11.63 -15.15 -8.52
N SER A 172 10.31 -15.41 -8.67
CA SER A 172 9.73 -16.75 -8.40
C SER A 172 10.04 -17.33 -7.02
N MET A 173 10.27 -16.45 -6.03
CA MET A 173 10.46 -16.84 -4.63
C MET A 173 9.15 -17.39 -4.04
N ILE A 174 8.00 -16.93 -4.60
CA ILE A 174 6.65 -17.41 -4.28
C ILE A 174 6.02 -17.87 -5.59
N LYS A 175 5.66 -19.16 -5.67
CA LYS A 175 5.21 -19.79 -6.93
C LYS A 175 3.68 -19.88 -7.07
N THR A 176 2.96 -19.92 -5.95
CA THR A 176 1.52 -20.18 -5.96
C THR A 176 0.76 -18.89 -5.76
N GLY A 177 0.24 -18.34 -6.83
CA GLY A 177 -0.52 -17.08 -6.74
C GLY A 177 -1.51 -16.90 -7.88
N LYS A 178 -2.31 -15.86 -7.77
CA LYS A 178 -3.29 -15.44 -8.77
C LYS A 178 -3.10 -13.96 -9.07
N MET A 179 -3.14 -13.62 -10.34
CA MET A 179 -3.18 -12.24 -10.79
C MET A 179 -4.59 -11.91 -11.25
N ILE A 180 -5.05 -10.70 -10.95
CA ILE A 180 -6.37 -10.19 -11.32
C ILE A 180 -6.17 -8.95 -12.16
N SER A 181 -6.61 -9.03 -13.43
CA SER A 181 -6.56 -7.90 -14.35
C SER A 181 -7.70 -6.93 -14.08
N PHE A 182 -7.36 -5.65 -13.98
CA PHE A 182 -8.31 -4.56 -13.88
C PHE A 182 -8.28 -3.74 -15.17
N GLN A 183 -9.46 -3.31 -15.64
CA GLN A 183 -9.59 -2.61 -16.93
C GLN A 183 -9.15 -1.15 -16.87
N ASP A 184 -9.17 -0.53 -15.69
CA ASP A 184 -8.78 0.87 -15.53
C ASP A 184 -7.26 1.01 -15.33
N PRO A 185 -6.53 1.57 -16.32
CA PRO A 185 -5.08 1.76 -16.20
C PRO A 185 -4.68 2.77 -15.13
N LEU A 186 -5.62 3.62 -14.67
CA LEU A 186 -5.35 4.61 -13.62
C LEU A 186 -5.01 4.00 -12.28
N LEU A 187 -5.48 2.76 -12.05
CA LEU A 187 -5.17 2.03 -10.80
C LEU A 187 -3.68 1.94 -10.49
N PHE A 188 -2.87 1.93 -11.55
CA PHE A 188 -1.42 1.76 -11.46
C PHE A 188 -0.67 3.09 -11.68
N TYR A 189 -1.41 4.20 -11.61
CA TYR A 189 -0.81 5.51 -11.78
C TYR A 189 -0.10 5.94 -10.49
N ASP A 190 1.22 5.91 -10.52
CA ASP A 190 2.07 6.40 -9.45
C ASP A 190 2.40 7.88 -9.70
N VAL A 191 2.25 8.73 -8.69
CA VAL A 191 2.68 10.14 -8.76
C VAL A 191 4.13 10.22 -8.28
N ASP A 192 5.08 10.14 -9.21
CA ASP A 192 6.51 10.06 -8.91
C ASP A 192 7.27 11.35 -9.22
N THR A 193 6.81 12.12 -10.21
CA THR A 193 7.44 13.35 -10.71
C THR A 193 6.48 14.53 -10.71
N ALA A 194 7.01 15.75 -10.86
CA ALA A 194 6.19 16.95 -11.01
C ALA A 194 5.33 16.89 -12.29
N GLU A 195 5.82 16.26 -13.34
CA GLU A 195 5.11 16.01 -14.58
C GLU A 195 3.91 15.10 -14.36
N ASP A 196 4.08 13.99 -13.59
CA ASP A 196 2.98 13.09 -13.24
C ASP A 196 1.89 13.84 -12.48
N TYR A 197 2.30 14.68 -11.54
CA TYR A 197 1.35 15.47 -10.76
C TYR A 197 0.61 16.51 -11.63
N THR A 198 1.32 17.15 -12.55
CA THR A 198 0.69 18.10 -13.49
C THR A 198 -0.33 17.39 -14.40
N LEU A 199 0.00 16.22 -14.92
CA LEU A 199 -0.93 15.39 -15.71
C LEU A 199 -2.15 14.98 -14.88
N LEU A 200 -1.94 14.62 -13.61
CA LEU A 200 -3.01 14.29 -12.68
C LEU A 200 -3.98 15.47 -12.50
N LEU A 201 -3.46 16.67 -12.24
CA LEU A 201 -4.27 17.88 -12.06
C LEU A 201 -5.04 18.24 -13.34
N ASN A 202 -4.39 18.15 -14.51
CA ASN A 202 -5.03 18.47 -15.78
C ASN A 202 -6.19 17.50 -16.11
N LYS A 203 -6.12 16.27 -15.63
CA LYS A 203 -7.11 15.23 -15.95
C LYS A 203 -8.24 15.15 -14.90
N PHE A 204 -7.95 15.42 -13.64
CA PHE A 204 -8.84 15.19 -12.49
C PHE A 204 -8.93 16.36 -11.53
N GLY A 205 -8.15 17.44 -11.69
CA GLY A 205 -8.25 18.66 -10.90
C GLY A 205 -9.49 19.47 -11.33
N GLU A 206 -10.23 19.97 -10.34
CA GLU A 206 -11.31 20.95 -10.52
C GLU A 206 -10.77 22.37 -10.49
#